data_937ddcc6cf5dcff77c1b464a71a172b0
#
_entry.id   937ddcc6cf5dcff77c1b464a71a172b0
#
_cell.length_a   1.000
_cell.length_b   1.000
_cell.length_c   1.000
_cell.angle_alpha   90.00
_cell.angle_beta   90.00
_cell.angle_gamma   90.00
#
_symmetry.space_group_name_H-M   'P 1'
#
loop_
_entity.id
_entity.type
_entity.pdbx_description
1 polymer ?
#
loop_
_entity_poly.entity_id
_entity_poly.type
_entity_poly.pdbx_seq_one_letter_code
_entity_poly.pdbx_strand_id
1 'polypeptide(L)'
;MKSNLIKYSLSVGLILFLIACSVKKDKFINRNFHAVTTEYNVLYNGNVALDKGLADLKTTYQDNFWEILPVERMPKNEDALLPGQSKNPNFERAEEKAVKAIQKHSMNIAGTEKNPQMDEAYLLLAKARYYDNRFIPSLEALNYILYKYPLSDRIYHAKVWREKVNIRLDNDEVAIKNLKKLLEDKKISGQDLADANAMLTQAYMNIQAKDSAIATIKIAKETTDNNEEKARYSFILGQLYESMNYQDSAFVAFDDVIQMNRKSPRRYVIQAHAKQAQQFDYKKGDTLAFVEKFTKLLEDRENRPYLDVLNHQMGLFYDKQGKNRVAENYYNKSIKSISQDNYLISSNYRNIGEIYFREAKYKTAGKYYDSTLIRLDDRTREFRKIKKKRINLDDVIKYESIAQQNDSILSVVAMNDSDRNQYYEKHIAKLKIEDERKAKLAAEKAEKEANLLASQNASSNSMAIGGKDNATAVKANTGPSSLPPGMMGNLDNNSFYFYNPVTVEYGKKEFATKWGKRELKDNWKWSNLKSNNSNIDSKDDENMGEDVVDEKKDEETTNPLYTVDFYLKQIPTDKKLLDSLAKDRNFAYYQLGLIYKEKFRENELAASRLEQLLKNNPEERL
;
A
#
# COMPACT_ATOMS: atom_id res chain seq x y z
N MET A 1 -55.14 -51.26 14.80
CA MET A 1 -54.39 -51.70 13.60
C MET A 1 -53.47 -50.62 13.02
N LYS A 2 -53.84 -49.33 12.94
CA LYS A 2 -52.95 -48.25 12.39
C LYS A 2 -51.63 -48.06 13.14
N SER A 3 -51.61 -48.19 14.47
CA SER A 3 -50.39 -48.03 15.29
C SER A 3 -49.32 -49.10 15.06
N ASN A 4 -49.74 -50.33 14.75
CA ASN A 4 -48.79 -51.44 14.49
C ASN A 4 -48.20 -51.34 13.09
N LEU A 5 -48.97 -50.86 12.12
CA LEU A 5 -48.46 -50.64 10.77
C LEU A 5 -47.35 -49.60 10.72
N ILE A 6 -47.47 -48.50 11.52
CA ILE A 6 -46.47 -47.47 11.66
C ILE A 6 -45.19 -48.04 12.33
N LYS A 7 -45.34 -48.90 13.35
CA LYS A 7 -44.20 -49.54 14.01
C LYS A 7 -43.45 -50.50 13.08
N TYR A 8 -44.20 -51.28 12.28
CA TYR A 8 -43.57 -52.17 11.31
C TYR A 8 -42.92 -51.41 10.16
N SER A 9 -43.49 -50.33 9.68
CA SER A 9 -42.87 -49.49 8.64
C SER A 9 -41.62 -48.81 9.16
N LEU A 10 -41.63 -48.34 10.42
CA LEU A 10 -40.47 -47.75 11.07
C LEU A 10 -39.34 -48.79 11.29
N SER A 11 -39.69 -50.01 11.72
CA SER A 11 -38.73 -51.11 11.87
C SER A 11 -38.13 -51.57 10.54
N VAL A 12 -38.94 -51.67 9.48
CA VAL A 12 -38.47 -51.97 8.14
C VAL A 12 -37.57 -50.86 7.60
N GLY A 13 -37.95 -49.59 7.82
CA GLY A 13 -37.12 -48.44 7.50
C GLY A 13 -35.76 -48.44 8.22
N LEU A 14 -35.74 -48.78 9.52
CA LEU A 14 -34.52 -48.89 10.32
C LEU A 14 -33.62 -50.05 9.82
N ILE A 15 -34.20 -51.21 9.48
CA ILE A 15 -33.47 -52.34 8.94
C ILE A 15 -32.89 -52.03 7.56
N LEU A 16 -33.64 -51.38 6.68
CA LEU A 16 -33.15 -50.90 5.38
C LEU A 16 -32.01 -49.89 5.55
N PHE A 17 -32.09 -48.99 6.54
CA PHE A 17 -31.05 -48.05 6.84
C PHE A 17 -29.75 -48.72 7.32
N LEU A 18 -29.85 -49.75 8.19
CA LEU A 18 -28.69 -50.51 8.65
C LEU A 18 -28.02 -51.32 7.52
N ILE A 19 -28.81 -51.82 6.55
CA ILE A 19 -28.30 -52.54 5.39
C ILE A 19 -27.58 -51.60 4.41
N ALA A 20 -28.03 -50.39 4.28
CA ALA A 20 -27.46 -49.35 3.39
C ALA A 20 -26.07 -48.85 3.83
N CYS A 21 -25.71 -48.97 5.10
CA CYS A 21 -24.45 -48.46 5.65
C CYS A 21 -23.18 -49.25 5.27
N SER A 22 -23.26 -50.32 4.48
CA SER A 22 -22.08 -51.15 4.16
C SER A 22 -21.45 -50.76 2.84
N VAL A 23 -20.20 -50.24 2.86
CA VAL A 23 -19.37 -49.95 1.66
C VAL A 23 -18.92 -51.21 0.89
N LYS A 24 -19.05 -52.41 1.48
CA LYS A 24 -18.60 -53.68 0.88
C LYS A 24 -19.65 -54.37 0.02
N LYS A 25 -20.91 -53.90 0.04
CA LYS A 25 -22.02 -54.53 -0.65
C LYS A 25 -22.40 -53.72 -1.90
N ASP A 26 -22.24 -54.33 -3.08
CA ASP A 26 -22.60 -53.74 -4.38
C ASP A 26 -24.10 -53.87 -4.67
N LYS A 27 -24.95 -53.24 -3.83
CA LYS A 27 -26.39 -53.17 -4.02
C LYS A 27 -26.85 -51.75 -4.32
N PHE A 28 -27.95 -51.60 -5.07
CA PHE A 28 -28.50 -50.30 -5.46
C PHE A 28 -28.71 -49.37 -4.28
N ILE A 29 -29.26 -49.84 -3.15
CA ILE A 29 -29.49 -49.04 -1.94
C ILE A 29 -28.16 -48.55 -1.35
N ASN A 30 -27.15 -49.43 -1.29
CA ASN A 30 -25.83 -49.05 -0.75
C ASN A 30 -25.15 -47.97 -1.62
N ARG A 31 -25.13 -48.15 -2.95
CA ARG A 31 -24.54 -47.17 -3.87
C ARG A 31 -25.19 -45.82 -3.73
N ASN A 32 -26.55 -45.77 -3.78
CA ASN A 32 -27.27 -44.50 -3.66
C ASN A 32 -27.10 -43.87 -2.28
N PHE A 33 -27.12 -44.63 -1.20
CA PHE A 33 -26.90 -44.10 0.15
C PHE A 33 -25.52 -43.43 0.25
N HIS A 34 -24.48 -44.11 -0.21
CA HIS A 34 -23.13 -43.56 -0.16
C HIS A 34 -22.95 -42.38 -1.13
N ALA A 35 -23.50 -42.44 -2.34
CA ALA A 35 -23.45 -41.35 -3.31
C ALA A 35 -24.13 -40.07 -2.77
N VAL A 36 -25.40 -40.18 -2.35
CA VAL A 36 -26.18 -39.04 -1.81
C VAL A 36 -25.54 -38.48 -0.55
N THR A 37 -25.09 -39.33 0.38
CA THR A 37 -24.43 -38.86 1.60
C THR A 37 -23.10 -38.17 1.29
N THR A 38 -22.34 -38.65 0.33
CA THR A 38 -21.10 -38.04 -0.12
C THR A 38 -21.37 -36.68 -0.72
N GLU A 39 -22.26 -36.57 -1.69
CA GLU A 39 -22.56 -35.37 -2.43
C GLU A 39 -23.16 -34.26 -1.54
N TYR A 40 -24.32 -34.53 -0.94
CA TYR A 40 -25.13 -33.53 -0.27
C TYR A 40 -24.73 -33.22 1.17
N ASN A 41 -23.89 -34.04 1.79
CA ASN A 41 -23.41 -33.80 3.14
C ASN A 41 -21.89 -33.53 3.17
N VAL A 42 -21.08 -34.49 2.71
CA VAL A 42 -19.63 -34.41 2.93
C VAL A 42 -18.98 -33.43 1.96
N LEU A 43 -19.21 -33.61 0.65
CA LEU A 43 -18.63 -32.73 -0.38
C LEU A 43 -19.24 -31.35 -0.36
N TYR A 44 -20.56 -31.23 -0.14
CA TYR A 44 -21.19 -29.91 0.02
C TYR A 44 -20.51 -29.07 1.11
N ASN A 45 -20.34 -29.65 2.32
CA ASN A 45 -19.68 -28.94 3.42
C ASN A 45 -18.19 -28.69 3.14
N GLY A 46 -17.54 -29.56 2.37
CA GLY A 46 -16.16 -29.39 1.94
C GLY A 46 -16.01 -28.23 0.94
N ASN A 47 -16.89 -28.15 -0.04
CA ASN A 47 -16.92 -27.06 -1.02
C ASN A 47 -17.26 -25.71 -0.36
N VAL A 48 -18.22 -25.68 0.56
CA VAL A 48 -18.51 -24.46 1.36
C VAL A 48 -17.28 -23.99 2.14
N ALA A 49 -16.48 -24.91 2.68
CA ALA A 49 -15.23 -24.56 3.35
C ALA A 49 -14.19 -24.06 2.35
N LEU A 50 -14.04 -24.71 1.19
CA LEU A 50 -13.15 -24.26 0.12
C LEU A 50 -13.50 -22.85 -0.35
N ASP A 51 -14.79 -22.58 -0.60
CA ASP A 51 -15.26 -21.27 -1.05
C ASP A 51 -14.99 -20.15 -0.02
N LYS A 52 -15.14 -20.46 1.27
CA LYS A 52 -14.75 -19.53 2.35
C LYS A 52 -13.26 -19.23 2.32
N GLY A 53 -12.43 -20.27 2.19
CA GLY A 53 -10.98 -20.09 2.09
C GLY A 53 -10.58 -19.26 0.85
N LEU A 54 -11.25 -19.44 -0.27
CA LEU A 54 -11.06 -18.62 -1.48
C LEU A 54 -11.51 -17.18 -1.29
N ALA A 55 -12.61 -16.95 -0.56
CA ALA A 55 -13.07 -15.61 -0.23
C ALA A 55 -12.04 -14.90 0.67
N ASP A 56 -11.50 -15.58 1.68
CA ASP A 56 -10.44 -15.04 2.53
C ASP A 56 -9.20 -14.68 1.70
N LEU A 57 -8.80 -15.57 0.80
CA LEU A 57 -7.65 -15.35 -0.09
C LEU A 57 -7.86 -14.14 -1.01
N LYS A 58 -9.08 -13.97 -1.54
CA LYS A 58 -9.44 -12.79 -2.35
C LYS A 58 -9.38 -11.48 -1.58
N THR A 59 -9.67 -11.49 -0.28
CA THR A 59 -9.64 -10.29 0.56
C THR A 59 -8.23 -9.92 1.00
N THR A 60 -7.37 -10.91 1.19
CA THR A 60 -5.98 -10.71 1.65
C THR A 60 -5.00 -10.49 0.52
N TYR A 61 -5.26 -11.06 -0.67
CA TYR A 61 -4.37 -10.94 -1.82
C TYR A 61 -4.49 -9.56 -2.48
N GLN A 62 -3.36 -8.88 -2.60
CA GLN A 62 -3.25 -7.59 -3.29
C GLN A 62 -2.56 -7.76 -4.63
N ASP A 63 -3.24 -7.35 -5.70
CA ASP A 63 -2.67 -7.33 -7.04
C ASP A 63 -1.61 -6.22 -7.16
N ASN A 64 -0.42 -6.56 -7.65
CA ASN A 64 0.61 -5.58 -8.02
C ASN A 64 0.38 -5.12 -9.47
N PHE A 65 -0.33 -4.02 -9.67
CA PHE A 65 -0.63 -3.47 -10.99
C PHE A 65 0.57 -2.81 -11.71
N TRP A 66 1.73 -2.73 -11.04
CA TRP A 66 2.97 -2.22 -11.61
C TRP A 66 3.71 -3.27 -12.44
N GLU A 67 3.37 -4.54 -12.23
CA GLU A 67 3.87 -5.68 -12.98
C GLU A 67 2.75 -6.33 -13.78
N ILE A 68 3.11 -7.24 -14.72
CA ILE A 68 2.10 -8.04 -15.41
C ILE A 68 1.44 -8.95 -14.36
N LEU A 69 0.13 -8.83 -14.23
CA LEU A 69 -0.63 -9.62 -13.25
C LEU A 69 -0.51 -11.11 -13.56
N PRO A 70 -0.35 -11.97 -12.53
CA PRO A 70 -0.50 -13.41 -12.72
C PRO A 70 -1.94 -13.74 -13.12
N VAL A 71 -2.14 -14.81 -13.86
CA VAL A 71 -3.48 -15.26 -14.27
C VAL A 71 -4.33 -15.56 -13.03
N GLU A 72 -3.76 -16.23 -12.04
CA GLU A 72 -4.42 -16.55 -10.78
C GLU A 72 -3.94 -15.65 -9.64
N ARG A 73 -4.87 -15.26 -8.75
CA ARG A 73 -4.58 -14.57 -7.50
C ARG A 73 -4.16 -15.54 -6.42
N MET A 74 -2.89 -15.84 -6.37
CA MET A 74 -2.32 -16.68 -5.33
C MET A 74 -0.93 -16.17 -4.98
N PRO A 75 -0.62 -15.92 -3.70
CA PRO A 75 0.70 -15.47 -3.30
C PRO A 75 1.75 -16.51 -3.68
N LYS A 76 2.90 -16.06 -4.20
CA LYS A 76 4.10 -16.87 -4.24
C LYS A 76 4.64 -16.91 -2.81
N ASN A 77 4.43 -18.03 -2.12
CA ASN A 77 5.08 -18.19 -0.81
C ASN A 77 6.54 -18.54 -1.05
N GLU A 78 7.43 -17.63 -0.73
CA GLU A 78 8.87 -17.91 -0.64
C GLU A 78 9.19 -18.76 0.59
N ASP A 79 8.34 -18.73 1.62
CA ASP A 79 8.44 -19.58 2.80
C ASP A 79 7.73 -20.90 2.52
N ALA A 80 8.49 -21.93 2.19
CA ALA A 80 7.99 -23.30 2.10
C ALA A 80 7.39 -23.70 3.46
N LEU A 81 6.05 -23.77 3.51
CA LEU A 81 5.37 -24.32 4.68
C LEU A 81 5.75 -25.80 4.82
N LEU A 82 6.18 -26.17 6.01
CA LEU A 82 6.38 -27.57 6.34
C LEU A 82 5.07 -28.34 6.10
N PRO A 83 5.12 -29.56 5.56
CA PRO A 83 3.93 -30.39 5.39
C PRO A 83 3.14 -30.48 6.68
N GLY A 84 1.85 -30.11 6.64
CA GLY A 84 0.96 -30.14 7.79
C GLY A 84 0.75 -28.79 8.53
N GLN A 85 1.41 -27.71 8.13
CA GLN A 85 1.10 -26.37 8.61
C GLN A 85 0.17 -25.65 7.65
N SER A 86 -1.14 -25.78 7.84
CA SER A 86 -2.14 -25.01 7.11
C SER A 86 -2.23 -23.60 7.68
N LYS A 87 -2.17 -22.57 6.79
CA LYS A 87 -2.39 -21.16 7.19
C LYS A 87 -3.87 -20.79 7.22
N ASN A 88 -4.71 -21.51 6.47
CA ASN A 88 -6.13 -21.21 6.40
C ASN A 88 -6.96 -22.43 6.87
N PRO A 89 -7.64 -22.30 8.03
CA PRO A 89 -8.45 -23.40 8.59
C PRO A 89 -9.59 -23.84 7.70
N ASN A 90 -10.01 -23.02 6.73
CA ASN A 90 -11.04 -23.36 5.78
C ASN A 90 -10.54 -24.39 4.74
N PHE A 91 -9.29 -24.28 4.27
CA PHE A 91 -8.69 -25.27 3.37
C PHE A 91 -8.43 -26.60 4.10
N GLU A 92 -7.96 -26.56 5.34
CA GLU A 92 -7.81 -27.73 6.19
C GLU A 92 -9.16 -28.47 6.36
N ARG A 93 -10.22 -27.71 6.69
CA ARG A 93 -11.57 -28.28 6.80
C ARG A 93 -12.08 -28.89 5.48
N ALA A 94 -11.78 -28.26 4.34
CA ALA A 94 -12.13 -28.81 3.02
C ALA A 94 -11.41 -30.15 2.78
N GLU A 95 -10.11 -30.24 3.11
CA GLU A 95 -9.33 -31.47 3.03
C GLU A 95 -9.89 -32.57 3.95
N GLU A 96 -10.17 -32.23 5.23
CA GLU A 96 -10.79 -33.20 6.18
C GLU A 96 -12.09 -33.80 5.62
N LYS A 97 -12.93 -32.97 4.99
CA LYS A 97 -14.18 -33.45 4.37
C LYS A 97 -13.91 -34.32 3.17
N ALA A 98 -12.97 -33.97 2.29
CA ALA A 98 -12.57 -34.78 1.16
C ALA A 98 -12.01 -36.14 1.60
N VAL A 99 -11.11 -36.15 2.60
CA VAL A 99 -10.55 -37.38 3.18
C VAL A 99 -11.65 -38.24 3.83
N LYS A 100 -12.60 -37.59 4.56
CA LYS A 100 -13.75 -38.31 5.12
C LYS A 100 -14.62 -38.97 4.05
N ALA A 101 -14.86 -38.28 2.91
CA ALA A 101 -15.58 -38.84 1.78
C ALA A 101 -14.88 -40.10 1.26
N ILE A 102 -13.58 -40.00 0.99
CA ILE A 102 -12.76 -41.12 0.48
C ILE A 102 -12.72 -42.30 1.46
N GLN A 103 -12.45 -42.04 2.73
CA GLN A 103 -12.28 -43.10 3.72
C GLN A 103 -13.59 -43.82 4.09
N LYS A 104 -14.71 -43.07 4.18
CA LYS A 104 -15.98 -43.60 4.70
C LYS A 104 -16.97 -44.00 3.63
N HIS A 105 -16.86 -43.44 2.44
CA HIS A 105 -17.86 -43.63 1.39
C HIS A 105 -17.34 -44.21 0.09
N SER A 106 -16.02 -44.45 -0.04
CA SER A 106 -15.48 -45.21 -1.19
C SER A 106 -15.99 -46.63 -1.17
N MET A 107 -16.49 -47.08 -2.31
CA MET A 107 -17.03 -48.42 -2.55
C MET A 107 -16.18 -49.14 -3.60
N ASN A 108 -14.89 -49.32 -3.30
CA ASN A 108 -14.00 -50.06 -4.21
C ASN A 108 -14.26 -51.57 -4.10
N ILE A 109 -15.08 -52.11 -5.02
CA ILE A 109 -15.48 -53.49 -5.04
C ILE A 109 -14.91 -54.16 -6.30
N ALA A 110 -14.16 -55.23 -6.12
CA ALA A 110 -13.48 -55.94 -7.21
C ALA A 110 -12.61 -55.02 -8.09
N GLY A 111 -11.92 -54.04 -7.47
CA GLY A 111 -11.03 -53.11 -8.17
C GLY A 111 -11.74 -51.92 -8.87
N THR A 112 -13.09 -51.91 -8.84
CA THR A 112 -13.89 -50.83 -9.45
C THR A 112 -14.58 -50.00 -8.38
N GLU A 113 -14.46 -48.68 -8.45
CA GLU A 113 -15.22 -47.77 -7.59
C GLU A 113 -16.68 -47.71 -8.02
N LYS A 114 -17.59 -47.89 -7.05
CA LYS A 114 -19.04 -47.89 -7.26
C LYS A 114 -19.74 -46.62 -6.78
N ASN A 115 -19.04 -45.80 -5.97
CA ASN A 115 -19.54 -44.49 -5.62
C ASN A 115 -19.13 -43.48 -6.70
N PRO A 116 -20.08 -42.90 -7.45
CA PRO A 116 -19.75 -41.97 -8.54
C PRO A 116 -19.16 -40.64 -8.09
N GLN A 117 -19.20 -40.33 -6.78
CA GLN A 117 -18.73 -39.04 -6.23
C GLN A 117 -17.26 -39.07 -5.81
N MET A 118 -16.52 -40.15 -6.08
CA MET A 118 -15.14 -40.26 -5.58
C MET A 118 -14.14 -39.44 -6.39
N ASP A 119 -14.35 -39.24 -7.66
CA ASP A 119 -13.55 -38.33 -8.49
C ASP A 119 -13.69 -36.87 -8.00
N GLU A 120 -14.90 -36.41 -7.65
CA GLU A 120 -15.11 -35.08 -7.04
C GLU A 120 -14.47 -34.99 -5.65
N ALA A 121 -14.48 -36.06 -4.85
CA ALA A 121 -13.82 -36.10 -3.55
C ALA A 121 -12.29 -35.92 -3.69
N TYR A 122 -11.66 -36.62 -4.63
CA TYR A 122 -10.23 -36.44 -4.92
C TYR A 122 -9.93 -35.06 -5.52
N LEU A 123 -10.85 -34.51 -6.33
CA LEU A 123 -10.70 -33.15 -6.88
C LEU A 123 -10.77 -32.08 -5.79
N LEU A 124 -11.71 -32.22 -4.86
CA LEU A 124 -11.79 -31.33 -3.68
C LEU A 124 -10.52 -31.43 -2.83
N LEU A 125 -10.02 -32.67 -2.62
CA LEU A 125 -8.77 -32.92 -1.91
C LEU A 125 -7.59 -32.20 -2.57
N ALA A 126 -7.49 -32.33 -3.90
CA ALA A 126 -6.44 -31.70 -4.67
C ALA A 126 -6.50 -30.17 -4.59
N LYS A 127 -7.70 -29.58 -4.73
CA LYS A 127 -7.91 -28.12 -4.63
C LYS A 127 -7.57 -27.61 -3.24
N ALA A 128 -8.01 -28.27 -2.18
CA ALA A 128 -7.71 -27.88 -0.81
C ALA A 128 -6.20 -27.87 -0.55
N ARG A 129 -5.50 -28.91 -0.96
CA ARG A 129 -4.04 -29.02 -0.85
C ARG A 129 -3.30 -27.98 -1.69
N TYR A 130 -3.81 -27.68 -2.88
CA TYR A 130 -3.24 -26.64 -3.76
C TYR A 130 -3.24 -25.26 -3.10
N TYR A 131 -4.41 -24.83 -2.61
CA TYR A 131 -4.53 -23.53 -1.96
C TYR A 131 -3.82 -23.44 -0.60
N ASP A 132 -3.52 -24.59 -0.01
CA ASP A 132 -2.68 -24.72 1.19
C ASP A 132 -1.17 -24.81 0.85
N ASN A 133 -0.79 -24.54 -0.41
CA ASN A 133 0.59 -24.60 -0.94
C ASN A 133 1.25 -25.98 -0.84
N ARG A 134 0.48 -27.07 -0.69
CA ARG A 134 0.97 -28.46 -0.71
C ARG A 134 0.82 -29.08 -2.10
N PHE A 135 1.69 -28.60 -3.00
CA PHE A 135 1.58 -28.92 -4.44
C PHE A 135 1.81 -30.38 -4.77
N ILE A 136 2.81 -31.05 -4.17
CA ILE A 136 3.08 -32.46 -4.45
C ILE A 136 1.92 -33.35 -4.00
N PRO A 137 1.38 -33.27 -2.76
CA PRO A 137 0.18 -34.01 -2.38
C PRO A 137 -1.07 -33.69 -3.22
N SER A 138 -1.18 -32.47 -3.75
CA SER A 138 -2.23 -32.08 -4.71
C SER A 138 -2.05 -32.80 -6.03
N LEU A 139 -0.82 -32.85 -6.57
CA LEU A 139 -0.47 -33.53 -7.81
C LEU A 139 -0.77 -35.05 -7.74
N GLU A 140 -0.47 -35.68 -6.61
CA GLU A 140 -0.77 -37.09 -6.35
C GLU A 140 -2.28 -37.37 -6.45
N ALA A 141 -3.11 -36.53 -5.81
CA ALA A 141 -4.57 -36.67 -5.87
C ALA A 141 -5.11 -36.50 -7.31
N LEU A 142 -4.58 -35.53 -8.07
CA LEU A 142 -4.96 -35.34 -9.48
C LEU A 142 -4.53 -36.49 -10.36
N ASN A 143 -3.29 -36.97 -10.20
CA ASN A 143 -2.82 -38.17 -10.95
C ASN A 143 -3.66 -39.39 -10.63
N TYR A 144 -4.12 -39.56 -9.37
CA TYR A 144 -5.02 -40.63 -9.00
C TYR A 144 -6.36 -40.55 -9.75
N ILE A 145 -6.96 -39.34 -9.90
CA ILE A 145 -8.18 -39.16 -10.72
C ILE A 145 -7.93 -39.60 -12.15
N LEU A 146 -6.85 -39.15 -12.77
CA LEU A 146 -6.54 -39.42 -14.17
C LEU A 146 -6.29 -40.91 -14.43
N TYR A 147 -5.72 -41.61 -13.45
CA TYR A 147 -5.48 -43.05 -13.54
C TYR A 147 -6.73 -43.88 -13.25
N LYS A 148 -7.45 -43.57 -12.18
CA LYS A 148 -8.54 -44.42 -11.67
C LYS A 148 -9.88 -44.08 -12.29
N TYR A 149 -10.11 -42.82 -12.69
CA TYR A 149 -11.40 -42.32 -13.20
C TYR A 149 -11.27 -41.68 -14.59
N PRO A 150 -10.71 -42.39 -15.61
CA PRO A 150 -10.45 -41.78 -16.93
C PRO A 150 -11.72 -41.41 -17.71
N LEU A 151 -12.88 -41.92 -17.30
CA LEU A 151 -14.19 -41.63 -17.89
C LEU A 151 -15.02 -40.64 -17.07
N SER A 152 -14.42 -40.00 -16.04
CA SER A 152 -15.08 -38.99 -15.26
C SER A 152 -15.50 -37.79 -16.13
N ASP A 153 -16.67 -37.24 -15.89
CA ASP A 153 -17.12 -35.98 -16.50
C ASP A 153 -16.26 -34.78 -16.07
N ARG A 154 -15.50 -34.91 -14.96
CA ARG A 154 -14.53 -33.91 -14.47
C ARG A 154 -13.11 -34.12 -15.01
N ILE A 155 -12.93 -35.00 -16.00
CA ILE A 155 -11.58 -35.38 -16.46
C ILE A 155 -10.79 -34.21 -17.07
N TYR A 156 -11.45 -33.31 -17.83
CA TYR A 156 -10.81 -32.12 -18.39
C TYR A 156 -10.41 -31.15 -17.30
N HIS A 157 -11.30 -30.93 -16.35
CA HIS A 157 -11.04 -30.10 -15.18
C HIS A 157 -9.84 -30.62 -14.36
N ALA A 158 -9.79 -31.93 -14.08
CA ALA A 158 -8.66 -32.55 -13.38
C ALA A 158 -7.33 -32.41 -14.15
N LYS A 159 -7.36 -32.54 -15.50
CA LYS A 159 -6.18 -32.34 -16.35
C LYS A 159 -5.68 -30.89 -16.26
N VAL A 160 -6.57 -29.89 -16.35
CA VAL A 160 -6.20 -28.50 -16.23
C VAL A 160 -5.60 -28.19 -14.84
N TRP A 161 -6.21 -28.71 -13.77
CA TRP A 161 -5.70 -28.55 -12.41
C TRP A 161 -4.33 -29.19 -12.20
N ARG A 162 -4.07 -30.33 -12.82
CA ARG A 162 -2.74 -30.96 -12.78
C ARG A 162 -1.68 -30.02 -13.37
N GLU A 163 -1.97 -29.42 -14.51
CA GLU A 163 -1.01 -28.52 -15.14
C GLU A 163 -0.89 -27.18 -14.37
N LYS A 164 -1.95 -26.75 -13.72
CA LYS A 164 -1.91 -25.63 -12.77
C LYS A 164 -0.93 -25.90 -11.62
N VAL A 165 -0.94 -27.12 -11.08
CA VAL A 165 0.04 -27.57 -10.06
C VAL A 165 1.45 -27.64 -10.65
N ASN A 166 1.63 -28.16 -11.87
CA ASN A 166 2.93 -28.21 -12.53
C ASN A 166 3.55 -26.82 -12.71
N ILE A 167 2.75 -25.81 -13.09
CA ILE A 167 3.21 -24.42 -13.20
C ILE A 167 3.68 -23.90 -11.85
N ARG A 168 3.01 -24.25 -10.74
CA ARG A 168 3.44 -23.85 -9.38
C ARG A 168 4.71 -24.55 -8.91
N LEU A 169 5.04 -25.69 -9.51
CA LEU A 169 6.28 -26.45 -9.29
C LEU A 169 7.39 -26.06 -10.29
N ASP A 170 7.22 -24.95 -11.02
CA ASP A 170 8.14 -24.47 -12.06
C ASP A 170 8.37 -25.46 -13.23
N ASN A 171 7.44 -26.39 -13.44
CA ASN A 171 7.44 -27.35 -14.55
C ASN A 171 6.68 -26.79 -15.77
N ASP A 172 6.97 -25.56 -16.18
CA ASP A 172 6.23 -24.84 -17.21
C ASP A 172 6.26 -25.54 -18.58
N GLU A 173 7.38 -26.13 -18.98
CA GLU A 173 7.50 -26.82 -20.27
C GLU A 173 6.61 -28.08 -20.33
N VAL A 174 6.52 -28.83 -19.20
CA VAL A 174 5.64 -29.99 -19.08
C VAL A 174 4.18 -29.54 -19.15
N ALA A 175 3.82 -28.47 -18.44
CA ALA A 175 2.48 -27.92 -18.46
C ALA A 175 2.08 -27.46 -19.87
N ILE A 176 2.95 -26.74 -20.58
CA ILE A 176 2.73 -26.31 -21.97
C ILE A 176 2.47 -27.50 -22.88
N LYS A 177 3.31 -28.56 -22.83
CA LYS A 177 3.15 -29.74 -23.63
C LYS A 177 1.82 -30.45 -23.38
N ASN A 178 1.46 -30.60 -22.11
CA ASN A 178 0.25 -31.30 -21.71
C ASN A 178 -1.02 -30.50 -22.03
N LEU A 179 -1.00 -29.16 -21.80
CA LEU A 179 -2.12 -28.29 -22.13
C LEU A 179 -2.34 -28.21 -23.65
N LYS A 180 -1.28 -28.13 -24.46
CA LYS A 180 -1.41 -28.18 -25.93
C LYS A 180 -2.08 -29.47 -26.38
N LYS A 181 -1.61 -30.60 -25.85
CA LYS A 181 -2.22 -31.91 -26.15
C LYS A 181 -3.68 -32.00 -25.70
N LEU A 182 -4.01 -31.36 -24.55
CA LEU A 182 -5.39 -31.28 -24.05
C LEU A 182 -6.29 -30.48 -25.00
N LEU A 183 -5.79 -29.36 -25.51
CA LEU A 183 -6.52 -28.47 -26.41
C LEU A 183 -6.70 -29.02 -27.85
N GLU A 184 -6.00 -30.09 -28.21
CA GLU A 184 -6.24 -30.85 -29.47
C GLU A 184 -7.56 -31.63 -29.40
N ASP A 185 -8.06 -31.94 -28.19
CA ASP A 185 -9.33 -32.64 -28.01
C ASP A 185 -10.51 -31.66 -28.22
N LYS A 186 -11.25 -31.86 -29.32
CA LYS A 186 -12.41 -31.01 -29.67
C LYS A 186 -13.59 -31.10 -28.68
N LYS A 187 -13.53 -31.98 -27.69
CA LYS A 187 -14.57 -32.13 -26.67
C LYS A 187 -14.42 -31.13 -25.53
N ILE A 188 -13.22 -30.53 -25.35
CA ILE A 188 -13.04 -29.51 -24.33
C ILE A 188 -13.79 -28.24 -24.75
N SER A 189 -14.58 -27.66 -23.85
CA SER A 189 -15.43 -26.51 -24.12
C SER A 189 -15.75 -25.71 -22.85
N GLY A 190 -16.38 -24.57 -23.00
CA GLY A 190 -16.83 -23.71 -21.87
C GLY A 190 -15.69 -23.32 -20.96
N GLN A 191 -15.93 -23.40 -19.65
CA GLN A 191 -14.96 -22.93 -18.63
C GLN A 191 -13.66 -23.78 -18.63
N ASP A 192 -13.70 -25.09 -18.90
CA ASP A 192 -12.49 -25.91 -18.96
C ASP A 192 -11.57 -25.48 -20.11
N LEU A 193 -12.14 -25.04 -21.24
CA LEU A 193 -11.38 -24.48 -22.36
C LEU A 193 -10.75 -23.13 -21.99
N ALA A 194 -11.50 -22.28 -21.28
CA ALA A 194 -11.01 -21.01 -20.76
C ALA A 194 -9.85 -21.22 -19.78
N ASP A 195 -10.03 -22.12 -18.80
CA ASP A 195 -9.04 -22.43 -17.78
C ASP A 195 -7.77 -23.04 -18.37
N ALA A 196 -7.89 -23.93 -19.36
CA ALA A 196 -6.75 -24.52 -20.04
C ALA A 196 -5.91 -23.44 -20.77
N ASN A 197 -6.57 -22.53 -21.50
CA ASN A 197 -5.88 -21.43 -22.18
C ASN A 197 -5.31 -20.40 -21.19
N ALA A 198 -5.99 -20.13 -20.07
CA ALA A 198 -5.52 -19.26 -19.03
C ALA A 198 -4.25 -19.81 -18.35
N MET A 199 -4.22 -21.10 -18.04
CA MET A 199 -3.02 -21.74 -17.48
C MET A 199 -1.89 -21.82 -18.51
N LEU A 200 -2.19 -22.06 -19.78
CA LEU A 200 -1.20 -22.03 -20.84
C LEU A 200 -0.60 -20.62 -21.00
N THR A 201 -1.42 -19.57 -20.84
CA THR A 201 -0.94 -18.17 -20.79
C THR A 201 0.04 -17.97 -19.64
N GLN A 202 -0.29 -18.45 -18.43
CA GLN A 202 0.60 -18.32 -17.28
C GLN A 202 1.94 -18.99 -17.53
N ALA A 203 1.93 -20.21 -18.06
CA ALA A 203 3.17 -20.93 -18.38
C ALA A 203 4.00 -20.19 -19.45
N TYR A 204 3.36 -19.63 -20.49
CA TYR A 204 4.07 -18.80 -21.48
C TYR A 204 4.63 -17.52 -20.89
N MET A 205 3.91 -16.87 -19.97
CA MET A 205 4.43 -15.69 -19.26
C MET A 205 5.66 -16.04 -18.44
N ASN A 206 5.67 -17.18 -17.75
CA ASN A 206 6.81 -17.63 -16.94
C ASN A 206 8.07 -17.82 -17.79
N ILE A 207 7.94 -18.41 -18.98
CA ILE A 207 9.06 -18.59 -19.92
C ILE A 207 9.29 -17.39 -20.86
N GLN A 208 8.64 -16.25 -20.61
CA GLN A 208 8.75 -14.99 -21.37
C GLN A 208 8.31 -15.10 -22.86
N ALA A 209 7.52 -16.09 -23.23
CA ALA A 209 6.97 -16.26 -24.59
C ALA A 209 5.70 -15.41 -24.77
N LYS A 210 5.86 -14.08 -24.82
CA LYS A 210 4.76 -13.10 -24.77
C LYS A 210 3.77 -13.21 -25.93
N ASP A 211 4.22 -13.48 -27.15
CA ASP A 211 3.34 -13.65 -28.32
C ASP A 211 2.38 -14.83 -28.13
N SER A 212 2.91 -15.95 -27.64
CA SER A 212 2.11 -17.15 -27.33
C SER A 212 1.13 -16.86 -26.17
N ALA A 213 1.57 -16.12 -25.15
CA ALA A 213 0.71 -15.71 -24.05
C ALA A 213 -0.45 -14.83 -24.52
N ILE A 214 -0.20 -13.87 -25.46
CA ILE A 214 -1.24 -13.05 -26.07
C ILE A 214 -2.26 -13.90 -26.85
N ALA A 215 -1.80 -14.89 -27.60
CA ALA A 215 -2.68 -15.74 -28.37
C ALA A 215 -3.63 -16.54 -27.47
N THR A 216 -3.11 -17.13 -26.40
CA THR A 216 -3.89 -17.96 -25.48
C THR A 216 -4.79 -17.17 -24.54
N ILE A 217 -4.36 -16.00 -24.04
CA ILE A 217 -5.21 -15.17 -23.17
C ILE A 217 -6.42 -14.61 -23.92
N LYS A 218 -6.31 -14.34 -25.22
CA LYS A 218 -7.46 -13.96 -26.05
C LYS A 218 -8.54 -15.04 -26.05
N ILE A 219 -8.14 -16.29 -26.23
CA ILE A 219 -9.08 -17.40 -26.21
C ILE A 219 -9.71 -17.56 -24.82
N ALA A 220 -8.91 -17.49 -23.77
CA ALA A 220 -9.40 -17.56 -22.38
C ALA A 220 -10.42 -16.45 -22.09
N LYS A 221 -10.14 -15.22 -22.51
CA LYS A 221 -11.04 -14.04 -22.35
C LYS A 221 -12.40 -14.26 -23.05
N GLU A 222 -12.39 -14.82 -24.24
CA GLU A 222 -13.60 -15.01 -25.04
C GLU A 222 -14.44 -16.21 -24.57
N THR A 223 -13.81 -17.22 -23.95
CA THR A 223 -14.47 -18.48 -23.58
C THR A 223 -14.87 -18.57 -22.10
N THR A 224 -14.34 -17.70 -21.22
CA THR A 224 -14.73 -17.69 -19.81
C THR A 224 -16.14 -17.14 -19.61
N ASP A 225 -16.93 -17.83 -18.77
CA ASP A 225 -18.26 -17.39 -18.33
C ASP A 225 -18.18 -16.44 -17.13
N ASN A 226 -17.00 -16.31 -16.51
CA ASN A 226 -16.78 -15.52 -15.30
C ASN A 226 -16.36 -14.07 -15.64
N ASN A 227 -17.21 -13.10 -15.33
CA ASN A 227 -16.91 -11.69 -15.59
C ASN A 227 -15.65 -11.16 -14.87
N GLU A 228 -15.33 -11.67 -13.68
CA GLU A 228 -14.12 -11.27 -12.97
C GLU A 228 -12.86 -11.76 -13.68
N GLU A 229 -12.88 -13.00 -14.16
CA GLU A 229 -11.80 -13.58 -14.97
C GLU A 229 -11.67 -12.84 -16.31
N LYS A 230 -12.79 -12.59 -16.98
CA LYS A 230 -12.80 -11.83 -18.24
C LYS A 230 -12.16 -10.46 -18.09
N ALA A 231 -12.49 -9.74 -17.01
CA ALA A 231 -11.87 -8.45 -16.71
C ALA A 231 -10.36 -8.59 -16.43
N ARG A 232 -9.96 -9.61 -15.67
CA ARG A 232 -8.55 -9.88 -15.36
C ARG A 232 -7.77 -10.25 -16.62
N TYR A 233 -8.31 -11.13 -17.45
CA TYR A 233 -7.66 -11.56 -18.70
C TYR A 233 -7.52 -10.40 -19.69
N SER A 234 -8.56 -9.56 -19.82
CA SER A 234 -8.48 -8.33 -20.63
C SER A 234 -7.42 -7.37 -20.11
N PHE A 235 -7.29 -7.24 -18.79
CA PHE A 235 -6.28 -6.39 -18.18
C PHE A 235 -4.85 -6.93 -18.42
N ILE A 236 -4.64 -8.24 -18.22
CA ILE A 236 -3.36 -8.93 -18.51
C ILE A 236 -3.01 -8.78 -19.99
N LEU A 237 -3.97 -8.94 -20.89
CA LEU A 237 -3.78 -8.75 -22.33
C LEU A 237 -3.28 -7.33 -22.62
N GLY A 238 -3.88 -6.31 -22.01
CA GLY A 238 -3.42 -4.92 -22.10
C GLY A 238 -1.98 -4.74 -21.64
N GLN A 239 -1.62 -5.32 -20.49
CA GLN A 239 -0.25 -5.27 -19.95
C GLN A 239 0.77 -6.02 -20.85
N LEU A 240 0.40 -7.16 -21.44
CA LEU A 240 1.23 -7.88 -22.39
C LEU A 240 1.50 -7.04 -23.64
N TYR A 241 0.47 -6.41 -24.22
CA TYR A 241 0.63 -5.50 -25.34
C TYR A 241 1.51 -4.30 -24.99
N GLU A 242 1.28 -3.68 -23.81
CA GLU A 242 2.10 -2.57 -23.33
C GLU A 242 3.58 -2.97 -23.23
N SER A 243 3.87 -4.18 -22.70
CA SER A 243 5.23 -4.71 -22.55
C SER A 243 5.93 -5.00 -23.88
N MET A 244 5.18 -5.10 -24.98
CA MET A 244 5.67 -5.27 -26.36
C MET A 244 5.61 -3.98 -27.17
N ASN A 245 5.26 -2.85 -26.55
CA ASN A 245 5.09 -1.53 -27.18
C ASN A 245 3.96 -1.45 -28.22
N TYR A 246 2.97 -2.35 -28.17
CA TYR A 246 1.75 -2.27 -28.98
C TYR A 246 0.71 -1.38 -28.29
N GLN A 247 0.94 -0.05 -28.30
CA GLN A 247 0.16 0.90 -27.52
C GLN A 247 -1.32 0.93 -27.88
N ASP A 248 -1.66 0.93 -29.19
CA ASP A 248 -3.05 0.95 -29.65
C ASP A 248 -3.81 -0.31 -29.20
N SER A 249 -3.18 -1.48 -29.32
CA SER A 249 -3.78 -2.75 -28.88
C SER A 249 -3.93 -2.80 -27.35
N ALA A 250 -2.96 -2.25 -26.61
CA ALA A 250 -3.05 -2.13 -25.15
C ALA A 250 -4.20 -1.21 -24.76
N PHE A 251 -4.36 -0.06 -25.44
CA PHE A 251 -5.45 0.87 -25.20
C PHE A 251 -6.81 0.20 -25.37
N VAL A 252 -7.00 -0.55 -26.47
CA VAL A 252 -8.25 -1.28 -26.74
C VAL A 252 -8.50 -2.34 -25.67
N ALA A 253 -7.49 -3.12 -25.26
CA ALA A 253 -7.65 -4.15 -24.23
C ALA A 253 -8.02 -3.55 -22.85
N PHE A 254 -7.48 -2.38 -22.49
CA PHE A 254 -7.90 -1.66 -21.29
C PHE A 254 -9.30 -1.04 -21.44
N ASP A 255 -9.67 -0.61 -22.66
CA ASP A 255 -11.02 -0.12 -22.93
C ASP A 255 -12.07 -1.23 -22.76
N ASP A 256 -11.78 -2.45 -23.21
CA ASP A 256 -12.64 -3.62 -22.97
C ASP A 256 -12.99 -3.78 -21.46
N VAL A 257 -11.99 -3.59 -20.58
CA VAL A 257 -12.22 -3.64 -19.13
C VAL A 257 -13.13 -2.51 -18.65
N ILE A 258 -12.94 -1.30 -19.18
CA ILE A 258 -13.74 -0.12 -18.85
C ILE A 258 -15.18 -0.31 -19.31
N GLN A 259 -15.39 -0.81 -20.53
CA GLN A 259 -16.71 -1.06 -21.10
C GLN A 259 -17.50 -2.16 -20.37
N MET A 260 -16.82 -3.08 -19.66
CA MET A 260 -17.50 -4.04 -18.79
C MET A 260 -18.26 -3.37 -17.63
N ASN A 261 -17.90 -2.14 -17.28
CA ASN A 261 -18.54 -1.31 -16.28
C ASN A 261 -18.77 -2.06 -14.94
N ARG A 262 -20.00 -2.23 -14.47
CA ARG A 262 -20.33 -2.92 -13.22
C ARG A 262 -20.13 -4.44 -13.25
N LYS A 263 -19.96 -5.03 -14.44
CA LYS A 263 -19.63 -6.46 -14.58
C LYS A 263 -18.17 -6.74 -14.19
N SER A 264 -17.28 -5.74 -14.27
CA SER A 264 -15.89 -5.84 -13.85
C SER A 264 -15.74 -5.35 -12.40
N PRO A 265 -14.90 -5.99 -11.56
CA PRO A 265 -14.50 -5.44 -10.28
C PRO A 265 -13.91 -4.04 -10.46
N ARG A 266 -14.37 -3.08 -9.65
CA ARG A 266 -14.07 -1.65 -9.80
C ARG A 266 -12.56 -1.36 -9.87
N ARG A 267 -11.75 -2.13 -9.13
CA ARG A 267 -10.28 -1.99 -9.15
C ARG A 267 -9.68 -2.12 -10.55
N TYR A 268 -10.17 -3.06 -11.39
CA TYR A 268 -9.65 -3.20 -12.76
C TYR A 268 -10.06 -2.04 -13.63
N VAL A 269 -11.29 -1.55 -13.49
CA VAL A 269 -11.78 -0.39 -14.24
C VAL A 269 -10.93 0.85 -13.95
N ILE A 270 -10.63 1.11 -12.67
CA ILE A 270 -9.82 2.27 -12.27
C ILE A 270 -8.37 2.12 -12.74
N GLN A 271 -7.80 0.93 -12.61
CA GLN A 271 -6.45 0.67 -13.12
C GLN A 271 -6.36 0.73 -14.64
N ALA A 272 -7.41 0.31 -15.35
CA ALA A 272 -7.47 0.45 -16.81
C ALA A 272 -7.52 1.93 -17.23
N HIS A 273 -8.31 2.78 -16.53
CA HIS A 273 -8.25 4.23 -16.72
C HIS A 273 -6.84 4.80 -16.44
N ALA A 274 -6.19 4.33 -15.38
CA ALA A 274 -4.82 4.75 -15.04
C ALA A 274 -3.82 4.37 -16.14
N LYS A 275 -3.92 3.16 -16.70
CA LYS A 275 -3.08 2.69 -17.81
C LYS A 275 -3.33 3.50 -19.09
N GLN A 276 -4.57 3.77 -19.46
CA GLN A 276 -4.89 4.65 -20.58
C GLN A 276 -4.36 6.07 -20.37
N ALA A 277 -4.42 6.60 -19.13
CA ALA A 277 -3.88 7.93 -18.80
C ALA A 277 -2.36 8.03 -19.02
N GLN A 278 -1.62 6.95 -18.77
CA GLN A 278 -0.16 6.90 -18.99
C GLN A 278 0.20 6.97 -20.49
N GLN A 279 -0.73 6.55 -21.37
CA GLN A 279 -0.57 6.58 -22.83
C GLN A 279 -1.06 7.90 -23.45
N PHE A 280 -1.46 8.88 -22.64
CA PHE A 280 -1.98 10.16 -23.16
C PHE A 280 -0.95 10.91 -24.00
N ASP A 281 -1.31 11.29 -25.23
CA ASP A 281 -0.47 12.09 -26.10
C ASP A 281 -0.58 13.59 -25.74
N TYR A 282 0.44 14.14 -25.12
CA TYR A 282 0.46 15.54 -24.69
C TYR A 282 0.57 16.55 -25.86
N LYS A 283 0.88 16.10 -27.07
CA LYS A 283 0.98 16.96 -28.26
C LYS A 283 -0.34 17.07 -29.02
N LYS A 284 -1.09 15.98 -29.09
CA LYS A 284 -2.30 15.86 -29.90
C LYS A 284 -3.56 15.61 -29.10
N GLY A 285 -3.43 15.13 -27.86
CA GLY A 285 -4.56 14.74 -27.02
C GLY A 285 -5.34 15.94 -26.48
N ASP A 286 -6.65 15.77 -26.34
CA ASP A 286 -7.53 16.76 -25.72
C ASP A 286 -7.33 16.78 -24.20
N THR A 287 -6.58 17.78 -23.74
CA THR A 287 -6.27 17.97 -22.32
C THR A 287 -7.50 18.33 -21.49
N LEU A 288 -8.51 19.00 -22.09
CA LEU A 288 -9.74 19.39 -21.40
C LEU A 288 -10.61 18.15 -21.16
N ALA A 289 -10.82 17.34 -22.19
CA ALA A 289 -11.56 16.08 -22.08
C ALA A 289 -10.90 15.12 -21.09
N PHE A 290 -9.55 15.08 -21.02
CA PHE A 290 -8.84 14.31 -20.02
C PHE A 290 -9.17 14.76 -18.59
N VAL A 291 -9.06 16.06 -18.32
CA VAL A 291 -9.34 16.62 -17.00
C VAL A 291 -10.80 16.41 -16.62
N GLU A 292 -11.75 16.62 -17.52
CA GLU A 292 -13.17 16.38 -17.30
C GLU A 292 -13.44 14.91 -16.94
N LYS A 293 -12.89 13.96 -17.71
CA LYS A 293 -13.00 12.52 -17.45
C LYS A 293 -12.50 12.16 -16.06
N PHE A 294 -11.29 12.61 -15.69
CA PHE A 294 -10.72 12.27 -14.39
C PHE A 294 -11.39 13.01 -13.23
N THR A 295 -11.91 14.21 -13.44
CA THR A 295 -12.72 14.91 -12.43
C THR A 295 -14.00 14.13 -12.12
N LYS A 296 -14.73 13.65 -13.14
CA LYS A 296 -15.89 12.78 -12.96
C LYS A 296 -15.54 11.49 -12.20
N LEU A 297 -14.38 10.89 -12.50
CA LEU A 297 -13.92 9.69 -11.78
C LEU A 297 -13.59 9.99 -10.31
N LEU A 298 -13.04 11.16 -9.99
CA LEU A 298 -12.72 11.60 -8.62
C LEU A 298 -13.97 11.92 -7.80
N GLU A 299 -15.03 12.41 -8.44
CA GLU A 299 -16.30 12.77 -7.79
C GLU A 299 -17.20 11.56 -7.54
N ASP A 300 -17.03 10.48 -8.31
CA ASP A 300 -17.83 9.26 -8.18
C ASP A 300 -17.55 8.58 -6.83
N ARG A 301 -18.63 8.37 -6.06
CA ARG A 301 -18.58 7.76 -4.72
C ARG A 301 -18.07 6.32 -4.73
N GLU A 302 -18.29 5.57 -5.81
CA GLU A 302 -17.82 4.19 -5.96
C GLU A 302 -16.29 4.13 -6.06
N ASN A 303 -15.64 5.25 -6.42
CA ASN A 303 -14.19 5.34 -6.58
C ASN A 303 -13.44 5.79 -5.32
N ARG A 304 -14.12 6.05 -4.21
CA ARG A 304 -13.47 6.48 -2.96
C ARG A 304 -12.31 5.58 -2.50
N PRO A 305 -12.39 4.23 -2.61
CA PRO A 305 -11.26 3.35 -2.25
C PRO A 305 -10.04 3.48 -3.17
N TYR A 306 -10.15 4.15 -4.30
CA TYR A 306 -9.15 4.26 -5.36
C TYR A 306 -8.71 5.70 -5.64
N LEU A 307 -9.02 6.63 -4.74
CA LEU A 307 -8.64 8.04 -4.88
C LEU A 307 -7.12 8.24 -4.88
N ASP A 308 -6.37 7.33 -4.29
CA ASP A 308 -4.92 7.29 -4.35
C ASP A 308 -4.42 7.16 -5.79
N VAL A 309 -4.93 6.19 -6.54
CA VAL A 309 -4.57 5.95 -7.96
C VAL A 309 -5.00 7.10 -8.84
N LEU A 310 -6.24 7.58 -8.70
CA LEU A 310 -6.79 8.65 -9.53
C LEU A 310 -6.06 9.98 -9.32
N ASN A 311 -5.78 10.36 -8.06
CA ASN A 311 -5.00 11.55 -7.75
C ASN A 311 -3.54 11.42 -8.23
N HIS A 312 -2.93 10.23 -8.16
CA HIS A 312 -1.61 9.98 -8.71
C HIS A 312 -1.58 10.27 -10.23
N GLN A 313 -2.56 9.78 -11.00
CA GLN A 313 -2.62 10.03 -12.45
C GLN A 313 -2.82 11.50 -12.79
N MET A 314 -3.65 12.22 -12.03
CA MET A 314 -3.79 13.68 -12.17
C MET A 314 -2.48 14.40 -11.83
N GLY A 315 -1.76 13.93 -10.82
CA GLY A 315 -0.42 14.44 -10.49
C GLY A 315 0.55 14.26 -11.66
N LEU A 316 0.64 13.06 -12.24
CA LEU A 316 1.47 12.76 -13.40
C LEU A 316 1.10 13.64 -14.62
N PHE A 317 -0.20 13.82 -14.86
CA PHE A 317 -0.69 14.62 -15.97
C PHE A 317 -0.24 16.09 -15.85
N TYR A 318 -0.39 16.71 -14.69
CA TYR A 318 0.02 18.09 -14.48
C TYR A 318 1.55 18.26 -14.38
N ASP A 319 2.27 17.28 -13.86
CA ASP A 319 3.74 17.28 -13.81
C ASP A 319 4.33 17.30 -15.23
N LYS A 320 3.82 16.45 -16.12
CA LYS A 320 4.23 16.44 -17.53
C LYS A 320 3.88 17.75 -18.28
N GLN A 321 2.91 18.52 -17.82
CA GLN A 321 2.61 19.87 -18.33
C GLN A 321 3.47 20.97 -17.69
N GLY A 322 4.36 20.65 -16.77
CA GLY A 322 5.17 21.63 -16.02
C GLY A 322 4.39 22.43 -14.98
N LYS A 323 3.14 22.05 -14.67
CA LYS A 323 2.31 22.71 -13.64
C LYS A 323 2.63 22.15 -12.25
N ASN A 324 3.88 22.37 -11.80
CA ASN A 324 4.47 21.75 -10.62
C ASN A 324 3.60 21.83 -9.35
N ARG A 325 3.05 23.03 -9.03
CA ARG A 325 2.23 23.22 -7.81
C ARG A 325 0.92 22.44 -7.84
N VAL A 326 0.30 22.33 -9.02
CA VAL A 326 -0.95 21.57 -9.19
C VAL A 326 -0.63 20.08 -9.06
N ALA A 327 0.44 19.62 -9.70
CA ALA A 327 0.91 18.24 -9.62
C ALA A 327 1.22 17.84 -8.16
N GLU A 328 1.97 18.67 -7.44
CA GLU A 328 2.28 18.46 -6.02
C GLU A 328 1.01 18.32 -5.16
N ASN A 329 0.00 19.17 -5.40
CA ASN A 329 -1.26 19.08 -4.67
C ASN A 329 -1.98 17.74 -4.89
N TYR A 330 -2.00 17.25 -6.14
CA TYR A 330 -2.59 15.95 -6.46
C TYR A 330 -1.79 14.78 -5.89
N TYR A 331 -0.45 14.80 -5.96
CA TYR A 331 0.39 13.80 -5.31
C TYR A 331 0.18 13.76 -3.79
N ASN A 332 0.06 14.93 -3.15
CA ASN A 332 -0.24 15.02 -1.72
C ASN A 332 -1.65 14.49 -1.39
N LYS A 333 -2.66 14.72 -2.26
CA LYS A 333 -3.99 14.10 -2.10
C LYS A 333 -3.92 12.57 -2.22
N SER A 334 -3.13 12.07 -3.17
CA SER A 334 -2.89 10.63 -3.33
C SER A 334 -2.26 10.02 -2.07
N ILE A 335 -1.21 10.65 -1.51
CA ILE A 335 -0.53 10.20 -0.28
C ILE A 335 -1.46 10.21 0.94
N LYS A 336 -2.37 11.19 1.02
CA LYS A 336 -3.35 11.31 2.12
C LYS A 336 -4.51 10.31 2.02
N SER A 337 -4.74 9.76 0.85
CA SER A 337 -5.74 8.71 0.63
C SER A 337 -5.29 7.42 1.30
N ILE A 338 -6.26 6.62 1.77
CA ILE A 338 -5.96 5.30 2.35
C ILE A 338 -5.47 4.40 1.21
N SER A 339 -4.17 4.11 1.17
CA SER A 339 -3.56 3.22 0.20
C SER A 339 -2.72 2.15 0.90
N GLN A 340 -2.80 0.93 0.40
CA GLN A 340 -1.93 -0.19 0.80
C GLN A 340 -0.79 -0.41 -0.21
N ASP A 341 -0.79 0.33 -1.32
CA ASP A 341 0.24 0.26 -2.36
C ASP A 341 1.45 1.13 -1.98
N ASN A 342 2.45 0.48 -1.36
CA ASN A 342 3.68 1.15 -0.97
C ASN A 342 4.45 1.72 -2.17
N TYR A 343 4.35 1.07 -3.34
CA TYR A 343 5.02 1.58 -4.54
C TYR A 343 4.35 2.85 -5.07
N LEU A 344 3.01 2.93 -5.04
CA LEU A 344 2.26 4.14 -5.39
C LEU A 344 2.65 5.30 -4.48
N ILE A 345 2.69 5.06 -3.16
CA ILE A 345 3.07 6.07 -2.18
C ILE A 345 4.51 6.55 -2.41
N SER A 346 5.45 5.61 -2.61
CA SER A 346 6.85 5.95 -2.88
C SER A 346 7.01 6.70 -4.20
N SER A 347 6.24 6.33 -5.24
CA SER A 347 6.22 7.02 -6.53
C SER A 347 5.76 8.47 -6.39
N ASN A 348 4.74 8.75 -5.57
CA ASN A 348 4.31 10.11 -5.27
C ASN A 348 5.41 10.92 -4.59
N TYR A 349 6.04 10.38 -3.54
CA TYR A 349 7.15 11.04 -2.87
C TYR A 349 8.33 11.29 -3.82
N ARG A 350 8.69 10.31 -4.63
CA ARG A 350 9.73 10.46 -5.65
C ARG A 350 9.41 11.60 -6.61
N ASN A 351 8.18 11.63 -7.16
CA ASN A 351 7.79 12.64 -8.15
C ASN A 351 7.79 14.05 -7.53
N ILE A 352 7.32 14.22 -6.30
CA ILE A 352 7.44 15.49 -5.57
C ILE A 352 8.93 15.85 -5.36
N GLY A 353 9.75 14.88 -4.98
CA GLY A 353 11.20 15.07 -4.85
C GLY A 353 11.85 15.55 -6.16
N GLU A 354 11.45 14.98 -7.31
CA GLU A 354 11.92 15.41 -8.64
C GLU A 354 11.44 16.84 -8.99
N ILE A 355 10.22 17.22 -8.62
CA ILE A 355 9.74 18.59 -8.79
C ILE A 355 10.63 19.56 -8.02
N TYR A 356 10.88 19.30 -6.73
CA TYR A 356 11.74 20.16 -5.90
C TYR A 356 13.21 20.15 -6.36
N PHE A 357 13.69 19.03 -6.89
CA PHE A 357 15.02 18.94 -7.48
C PHE A 357 15.15 19.85 -8.71
N ARG A 358 14.16 19.84 -9.64
CA ARG A 358 14.13 20.73 -10.81
C ARG A 358 14.03 22.21 -10.41
N GLU A 359 13.38 22.51 -9.27
CA GLU A 359 13.29 23.85 -8.71
C GLU A 359 14.52 24.28 -7.90
N ALA A 360 15.60 23.50 -7.92
CA ALA A 360 16.82 23.71 -7.15
C ALA A 360 16.61 23.80 -5.61
N LYS A 361 15.50 23.27 -5.09
CA LYS A 361 15.20 23.20 -3.65
C LYS A 361 15.71 21.87 -3.07
N TYR A 362 17.02 21.67 -3.11
CA TYR A 362 17.68 20.40 -2.84
C TYR A 362 17.44 19.85 -1.43
N LYS A 363 17.41 20.69 -0.41
CA LYS A 363 17.11 20.28 0.97
C LYS A 363 15.71 19.66 1.09
N THR A 364 14.74 20.22 0.40
CA THR A 364 13.35 19.72 0.39
C THR A 364 13.27 18.44 -0.44
N ALA A 365 13.91 18.41 -1.63
CA ALA A 365 14.01 17.22 -2.47
C ALA A 365 14.60 16.03 -1.71
N GLY A 366 15.67 16.26 -0.93
CA GLY A 366 16.31 15.25 -0.10
C GLY A 366 15.34 14.57 0.88
N LYS A 367 14.52 15.37 1.58
CA LYS A 367 13.50 14.85 2.52
C LYS A 367 12.46 13.95 1.81
N TYR A 368 12.05 14.31 0.59
CA TYR A 368 11.12 13.50 -0.19
C TYR A 368 11.77 12.21 -0.71
N TYR A 369 13.06 12.24 -1.10
CA TYR A 369 13.79 11.02 -1.44
C TYR A 369 13.97 10.10 -0.23
N ASP A 370 14.21 10.62 0.98
CA ASP A 370 14.26 9.84 2.21
C ASP A 370 12.90 9.14 2.45
N SER A 371 11.78 9.86 2.30
CA SER A 371 10.43 9.30 2.40
C SER A 371 10.14 8.23 1.34
N THR A 372 10.69 8.39 0.13
CA THR A 372 10.61 7.39 -0.95
C THR A 372 11.32 6.10 -0.57
N LEU A 373 12.56 6.20 -0.06
CA LEU A 373 13.40 5.06 0.30
C LEU A 373 12.82 4.20 1.44
N ILE A 374 12.09 4.81 2.38
CA ILE A 374 11.41 4.08 3.48
C ILE A 374 10.35 3.12 2.95
N ARG A 375 9.74 3.40 1.78
CA ARG A 375 8.62 2.64 1.24
C ARG A 375 8.97 1.69 0.10
N LEU A 376 10.14 1.88 -0.53
CA LEU A 376 10.62 1.02 -1.61
C LEU A 376 11.33 -0.23 -1.05
N ASP A 377 11.19 -1.33 -1.78
CA ASP A 377 11.99 -2.55 -1.55
C ASP A 377 13.45 -2.26 -1.89
N ASP A 378 14.35 -2.49 -0.93
CA ASP A 378 15.79 -2.23 -1.00
C ASP A 378 16.52 -3.09 -2.06
N ARG A 379 15.94 -4.22 -2.46
CA ARG A 379 16.45 -5.11 -3.51
C ARG A 379 16.27 -4.55 -4.92
N THR A 380 15.40 -3.55 -5.10
CA THR A 380 15.07 -3.01 -6.42
C THR A 380 16.18 -2.14 -7.02
N ARG A 381 16.25 -2.10 -8.37
CA ARG A 381 17.15 -1.18 -9.07
C ARG A 381 16.79 0.28 -8.82
N GLU A 382 15.51 0.56 -8.65
CA GLU A 382 14.99 1.89 -8.39
C GLU A 382 15.45 2.41 -7.03
N PHE A 383 15.34 1.60 -5.97
CA PHE A 383 15.87 1.94 -4.64
C PHE A 383 17.35 2.33 -4.72
N ARG A 384 18.18 1.50 -5.37
CA ARG A 384 19.63 1.77 -5.52
C ARG A 384 19.89 3.07 -6.27
N LYS A 385 19.10 3.37 -7.32
CA LYS A 385 19.21 4.61 -8.10
C LYS A 385 18.87 5.84 -7.25
N ILE A 386 17.76 5.79 -6.51
CA ILE A 386 17.31 6.90 -5.66
C ILE A 386 18.26 7.08 -4.47
N LYS A 387 18.71 6.00 -3.84
CA LYS A 387 19.69 6.05 -2.75
C LYS A 387 20.99 6.72 -3.19
N LYS A 388 21.51 6.35 -4.36
CA LYS A 388 22.69 7.00 -4.95
C LYS A 388 22.45 8.50 -5.21
N LYS A 389 21.27 8.85 -5.78
CA LYS A 389 20.88 10.25 -6.01
C LYS A 389 20.80 11.03 -4.70
N ARG A 390 20.20 10.43 -3.67
CA ARG A 390 20.06 11.05 -2.33
C ARG A 390 21.42 11.30 -1.66
N ILE A 391 22.34 10.33 -1.69
CA ILE A 391 23.69 10.50 -1.15
C ILE A 391 24.43 11.63 -1.89
N ASN A 392 24.39 11.64 -3.21
CA ASN A 392 25.03 12.69 -4.00
C ASN A 392 24.40 14.08 -3.75
N LEU A 393 23.16 14.13 -3.30
CA LEU A 393 22.47 15.37 -3.00
C LEU A 393 22.97 16.06 -1.71
N ASP A 394 23.54 15.31 -0.78
CA ASP A 394 24.14 15.89 0.44
C ASP A 394 25.32 16.79 0.10
N ASP A 395 26.16 16.37 -0.84
CA ASP A 395 27.26 17.20 -1.35
C ASP A 395 26.72 18.47 -2.03
N VAL A 396 25.66 18.35 -2.85
CA VAL A 396 25.02 19.51 -3.50
C VAL A 396 24.45 20.48 -2.46
N ILE A 397 23.72 19.98 -1.46
CA ILE A 397 23.15 20.80 -0.39
C ILE A 397 24.24 21.56 0.35
N LYS A 398 25.35 20.89 0.64
CA LYS A 398 26.51 21.50 1.31
C LYS A 398 27.09 22.64 0.48
N TYR A 399 27.47 22.37 -0.77
CA TYR A 399 28.12 23.37 -1.61
C TYR A 399 27.17 24.48 -2.08
N GLU A 400 25.89 24.19 -2.37
CA GLU A 400 24.89 25.24 -2.63
C GLU A 400 24.67 26.16 -1.43
N SER A 401 24.68 25.60 -0.21
CA SER A 401 24.57 26.40 1.01
C SER A 401 25.77 27.32 1.18
N ILE A 402 27.00 26.81 0.96
CA ILE A 402 28.24 27.61 1.04
C ILE A 402 28.23 28.71 -0.03
N ALA A 403 27.95 28.36 -1.27
CA ALA A 403 27.93 29.31 -2.38
C ALA A 403 26.90 30.43 -2.14
N GLN A 404 25.68 30.07 -1.79
CA GLN A 404 24.58 31.02 -1.55
C GLN A 404 24.81 31.92 -0.34
N GLN A 405 25.34 31.36 0.77
CA GLN A 405 25.66 32.13 1.97
C GLN A 405 26.78 33.13 1.70
N ASN A 406 27.87 32.67 1.06
CA ASN A 406 29.02 33.50 0.78
C ASN A 406 28.70 34.58 -0.29
N ASP A 407 27.92 34.23 -1.33
CA ASP A 407 27.42 35.24 -2.29
C ASP A 407 26.57 36.30 -1.60
N SER A 408 25.68 35.91 -0.71
CA SER A 408 24.84 36.86 0.04
C SER A 408 25.70 37.81 0.87
N ILE A 409 26.69 37.30 1.61
CA ILE A 409 27.59 38.12 2.42
C ILE A 409 28.40 39.08 1.54
N LEU A 410 29.07 38.56 0.52
CA LEU A 410 29.93 39.35 -0.37
C LEU A 410 29.15 40.41 -1.16
N SER A 411 27.91 40.08 -1.59
CA SER A 411 27.05 41.06 -2.27
C SER A 411 26.66 42.23 -1.36
N VAL A 412 26.33 41.94 -0.08
CA VAL A 412 26.01 42.97 0.92
C VAL A 412 27.21 43.82 1.26
N VAL A 413 28.40 43.23 1.37
CA VAL A 413 29.66 43.98 1.58
C VAL A 413 29.95 44.93 0.42
N ALA A 414 29.68 44.51 -0.82
CA ALA A 414 29.91 45.31 -2.03
C ALA A 414 28.89 46.45 -2.21
N MET A 415 27.76 46.48 -1.49
CA MET A 415 26.75 47.52 -1.55
C MET A 415 27.25 48.82 -0.86
N ASN A 416 26.83 49.98 -1.36
CA ASN A 416 26.96 51.22 -0.63
C ASN A 416 26.06 51.26 0.60
N ASP A 417 26.30 52.20 1.54
CA ASP A 417 25.58 52.23 2.82
C ASP A 417 24.07 52.49 2.65
N SER A 418 23.66 53.27 1.65
CA SER A 418 22.25 53.51 1.36
C SER A 418 21.53 52.25 0.87
N ASP A 419 22.13 51.56 -0.10
CA ASP A 419 21.55 50.32 -0.67
C ASP A 419 21.53 49.18 0.36
N ARG A 420 22.54 49.15 1.23
CA ARG A 420 22.65 48.17 2.31
C ARG A 420 21.55 48.35 3.34
N ASN A 421 21.27 49.58 3.74
CA ASN A 421 20.16 49.90 4.64
C ASN A 421 18.82 49.52 4.03
N GLN A 422 18.58 49.88 2.77
CA GLN A 422 17.34 49.54 2.07
C GLN A 422 17.18 48.00 1.90
N TYR A 423 18.28 47.28 1.70
CA TYR A 423 18.27 45.82 1.64
C TYR A 423 17.80 45.18 2.94
N TYR A 424 18.35 45.66 4.09
CA TYR A 424 17.96 45.14 5.39
C TYR A 424 16.56 45.58 5.80
N GLU A 425 16.11 46.76 5.46
CA GLU A 425 14.73 47.19 5.66
C GLU A 425 13.74 46.26 4.93
N LYS A 426 14.02 45.96 3.67
CA LYS A 426 13.21 44.98 2.89
C LYS A 426 13.26 43.59 3.50
N HIS A 427 14.41 43.18 4.02
CA HIS A 427 14.57 41.88 4.70
C HIS A 427 13.74 41.82 5.98
N ILE A 428 13.82 42.85 6.82
CA ILE A 428 13.06 42.96 8.06
C ILE A 428 11.54 42.99 7.78
N ALA A 429 11.11 43.74 6.75
CA ALA A 429 9.70 43.75 6.35
C ALA A 429 9.19 42.33 5.96
N LYS A 430 9.98 41.59 5.21
CA LYS A 430 9.65 40.18 4.88
C LYS A 430 9.61 39.28 6.11
N LEU A 431 10.57 39.44 7.02
CA LEU A 431 10.65 38.68 8.26
C LEU A 431 9.42 38.92 9.14
N LYS A 432 9.01 40.18 9.31
CA LYS A 432 7.79 40.53 10.05
C LYS A 432 6.55 39.85 9.48
N ILE A 433 6.34 39.90 8.15
CA ILE A 433 5.22 39.24 7.45
C ILE A 433 5.27 37.74 7.66
N GLU A 434 6.45 37.12 7.61
CA GLU A 434 6.60 35.70 7.81
C GLU A 434 6.31 35.26 9.24
N ASP A 435 6.76 36.03 10.22
CA ASP A 435 6.52 35.76 11.64
C ASP A 435 5.05 35.99 12.02
N GLU A 436 4.39 37.05 11.49
CA GLU A 436 2.94 37.22 11.61
C GLU A 436 2.17 36.05 11.02
N ARG A 437 2.58 35.54 9.84
CA ARG A 437 1.97 34.36 9.23
C ARG A 437 2.16 33.11 10.08
N LYS A 438 3.36 32.90 10.64
CA LYS A 438 3.64 31.78 11.55
C LYS A 438 2.82 31.90 12.84
N ALA A 439 2.72 33.09 13.41
CA ALA A 439 1.91 33.35 14.60
C ALA A 439 0.42 33.07 14.33
N LYS A 440 -0.11 33.52 13.18
CA LYS A 440 -1.49 33.26 12.78
C LYS A 440 -1.76 31.75 12.58
N LEU A 441 -0.86 31.03 11.91
CA LEU A 441 -0.98 29.59 11.74
C LEU A 441 -0.90 28.82 13.06
N ALA A 442 -0.08 29.31 14.01
CA ALA A 442 0.02 28.74 15.35
C ALA A 442 -1.26 28.98 16.15
N ALA A 443 -1.83 30.20 16.06
CA ALA A 443 -3.10 30.56 16.69
C ALA A 443 -4.27 29.73 16.12
N GLU A 444 -4.37 29.57 14.78
CA GLU A 444 -5.38 28.73 14.14
C GLU A 444 -5.26 27.25 14.54
N LYS A 445 -4.04 26.74 14.73
CA LYS A 445 -3.83 25.37 15.24
C LYS A 445 -4.26 25.24 16.69
N ALA A 446 -3.89 26.20 17.54
CA ALA A 446 -4.29 26.21 18.94
C ALA A 446 -5.82 26.32 19.11
N GLU A 447 -6.47 27.14 18.29
CA GLU A 447 -7.94 27.26 18.26
C GLU A 447 -8.62 25.95 17.82
N LYS A 448 -8.11 25.29 16.78
CA LYS A 448 -8.62 23.98 16.34
C LYS A 448 -8.45 22.89 17.41
N GLU A 449 -7.31 22.88 18.09
CA GLU A 449 -7.07 21.96 19.20
C GLU A 449 -7.98 22.27 20.40
N ALA A 450 -8.21 23.53 20.73
CA ALA A 450 -9.12 23.94 21.78
C ALA A 450 -10.58 23.59 21.45
N ASN A 451 -11.03 23.82 20.20
CA ASN A 451 -12.37 23.44 19.74
C ASN A 451 -12.58 21.92 19.72
N LEU A 452 -11.55 21.14 19.39
CA LEU A 452 -11.58 19.68 19.45
C LEU A 452 -11.74 19.19 20.91
N LEU A 453 -11.00 19.78 21.83
CA LEU A 453 -11.10 19.50 23.28
C LEU A 453 -12.46 19.90 23.85
N ALA A 454 -13.01 21.05 23.45
CA ALA A 454 -14.33 21.52 23.87
C ALA A 454 -15.45 20.59 23.36
N SER A 455 -15.36 20.10 22.12
CA SER A 455 -16.32 19.15 21.55
C SER A 455 -16.28 17.76 22.21
N GLN A 456 -15.10 17.33 22.65
CA GLN A 456 -14.93 16.09 23.41
C GLN A 456 -15.50 16.19 24.83
N ASN A 457 -15.34 17.33 25.49
CA ASN A 457 -15.93 17.58 26.81
C ASN A 457 -17.46 17.74 26.77
N ALA A 458 -18.02 18.29 25.66
CA ALA A 458 -19.47 18.37 25.46
C ALA A 458 -20.11 16.99 25.23
N SER A 459 -19.43 16.06 24.56
CA SER A 459 -19.93 14.70 24.36
C SER A 459 -19.89 13.83 25.62
N SER A 460 -18.97 14.09 26.54
CA SER A 460 -18.91 13.36 27.83
C SER A 460 -19.96 13.82 28.83
N ASN A 461 -20.44 15.06 28.72
CA ASN A 461 -21.49 15.60 29.61
C ASN A 461 -22.92 15.23 29.15
N SER A 462 -23.13 14.84 27.89
CA SER A 462 -24.46 14.46 27.38
C SER A 462 -24.86 13.00 27.69
N MET A 463 -23.95 12.18 28.24
CA MET A 463 -24.26 10.80 28.65
C MET A 463 -24.67 10.64 30.13
N ALA A 464 -24.81 11.74 30.88
CA ALA A 464 -25.10 11.68 32.31
C ALA A 464 -26.56 11.95 32.69
N ILE A 465 -27.50 12.08 31.75
CA ILE A 465 -28.94 12.31 32.06
C ILE A 465 -29.81 11.33 31.25
N GLY A 466 -30.26 10.28 31.92
CA GLY A 466 -31.41 9.50 31.47
C GLY A 466 -31.31 7.99 31.67
N GLY A 467 -32.02 7.47 32.68
CA GLY A 467 -32.45 6.07 32.71
C GLY A 467 -32.17 5.28 33.99
N LYS A 468 -33.06 5.41 34.99
CA LYS A 468 -33.30 4.36 36.01
C LYS A 468 -33.86 3.13 35.29
N ASP A 469 -33.34 1.96 35.57
CA ASP A 469 -33.97 0.80 36.19
C ASP A 469 -33.25 -0.52 35.80
N ASN A 470 -33.11 -1.31 36.90
CA ASN A 470 -32.91 -2.76 37.01
C ASN A 470 -31.50 -3.35 37.06
N ALA A 471 -31.24 -3.66 38.33
CA ALA A 471 -30.15 -4.44 38.87
C ALA A 471 -30.19 -5.93 38.46
N THR A 472 -29.04 -6.46 38.12
CA THR A 472 -28.63 -7.81 38.57
C THR A 472 -27.11 -7.82 38.76
N ALA A 473 -26.72 -8.01 39.98
CA ALA A 473 -25.33 -8.00 40.43
C ALA A 473 -24.61 -9.30 40.04
N VAL A 474 -23.49 -9.14 39.33
CA VAL A 474 -22.44 -10.17 39.31
C VAL A 474 -21.18 -9.53 39.89
N LYS A 475 -20.78 -10.01 41.06
CA LYS A 475 -19.52 -9.66 41.70
C LYS A 475 -18.36 -10.16 40.81
N ALA A 476 -17.58 -9.26 40.25
CA ALA A 476 -16.27 -9.55 39.70
C ALA A 476 -15.21 -8.86 40.57
N ASN A 477 -14.27 -9.66 40.99
CA ASN A 477 -13.12 -9.36 41.83
C ASN A 477 -12.23 -8.34 41.07
N THR A 478 -12.11 -7.11 41.59
CA THR A 478 -11.27 -6.06 41.00
C THR A 478 -9.92 -6.03 41.70
N GLY A 479 -8.92 -6.60 41.00
CA GLY A 479 -7.53 -6.19 41.18
C GLY A 479 -7.27 -4.95 40.30
N PRO A 480 -6.32 -4.06 40.63
CA PRO A 480 -6.10 -2.84 39.85
C PRO A 480 -5.52 -3.20 38.47
N SER A 481 -6.31 -2.98 37.42
CA SER A 481 -5.85 -3.14 36.05
C SER A 481 -5.01 -1.90 35.65
N SER A 482 -3.77 -2.14 35.31
CA SER A 482 -2.80 -1.14 34.86
C SER A 482 -2.96 -0.74 33.39
N LEU A 483 -4.11 -0.93 32.78
CA LEU A 483 -4.37 -0.60 31.37
C LEU A 483 -5.13 0.72 31.22
N PRO A 484 -4.75 1.60 30.28
CA PRO A 484 -5.40 2.89 30.05
C PRO A 484 -6.88 2.74 29.64
N PRO A 485 -7.76 3.68 30.05
CA PRO A 485 -9.15 3.72 29.57
C PRO A 485 -9.19 3.93 28.07
N GLY A 486 -9.74 3.01 27.33
CA GLY A 486 -9.82 3.01 25.86
C GLY A 486 -9.29 1.73 25.19
N MET A 487 -8.65 0.85 25.95
CA MET A 487 -8.18 -0.46 25.44
C MET A 487 -9.24 -1.57 25.53
N MET A 488 -10.42 -1.29 26.05
CA MET A 488 -11.51 -2.27 26.24
C MET A 488 -12.64 -2.15 25.21
N GLY A 489 -12.38 -1.61 24.03
CA GLY A 489 -13.39 -1.53 22.99
C GLY A 489 -12.76 -1.59 21.62
N ASN A 490 -12.93 -2.72 20.92
CA ASN A 490 -12.44 -3.08 19.59
C ASN A 490 -10.96 -3.48 19.50
N LEU A 491 -10.75 -4.77 19.63
CA LEU A 491 -9.61 -5.51 19.09
C LEU A 491 -9.74 -5.58 17.56
N ASP A 492 -9.53 -4.46 16.88
CA ASP A 492 -9.04 -4.47 15.50
C ASP A 492 -7.52 -4.29 15.57
N ASN A 493 -6.85 -5.39 15.35
CA ASN A 493 -5.43 -5.64 15.61
C ASN A 493 -4.46 -4.91 14.70
N ASN A 494 -4.75 -3.71 14.17
CA ASN A 494 -3.89 -3.06 13.16
C ASN A 494 -3.72 -1.53 13.26
N SER A 495 -4.13 -0.87 14.33
CA SER A 495 -3.79 0.54 14.50
C SER A 495 -2.75 0.72 15.61
N PHE A 496 -1.59 1.21 15.21
CA PHE A 496 -0.50 1.56 16.11
C PHE A 496 -0.98 2.63 17.10
N TYR A 497 -0.69 2.46 18.40
CA TYR A 497 -1.23 3.29 19.49
C TYR A 497 -1.05 4.81 19.33
N PHE A 498 -0.05 5.25 18.57
CA PHE A 498 0.17 6.68 18.23
C PHE A 498 -0.92 7.31 17.39
N TYR A 499 -1.75 6.53 16.73
CA TYR A 499 -2.87 7.06 15.93
C TYR A 499 -4.16 7.20 16.72
N ASN A 500 -4.18 6.75 17.98
CA ASN A 500 -5.30 6.96 18.87
C ASN A 500 -5.03 8.20 19.76
N PRO A 501 -5.70 9.33 19.51
CA PRO A 501 -5.46 10.59 20.23
C PRO A 501 -5.70 10.46 21.73
N VAL A 502 -6.64 9.61 22.17
CA VAL A 502 -6.93 9.37 23.59
C VAL A 502 -5.77 8.66 24.29
N THR A 503 -5.18 7.67 23.63
CA THR A 503 -4.02 6.93 24.17
C THR A 503 -2.78 7.80 24.23
N VAL A 504 -2.58 8.65 23.21
CA VAL A 504 -1.46 9.62 23.15
C VAL A 504 -1.58 10.66 24.26
N GLU A 505 -2.78 11.16 24.50
CA GLU A 505 -3.02 12.18 25.53
C GLU A 505 -2.89 11.63 26.95
N TYR A 506 -3.37 10.40 27.17
CA TYR A 506 -3.12 9.66 28.42
C TYR A 506 -1.63 9.45 28.64
N GLY A 507 -0.90 9.02 27.63
CA GLY A 507 0.55 8.85 27.66
C GLY A 507 1.30 10.16 27.97
N LYS A 508 0.86 11.31 27.42
CA LYS A 508 1.41 12.64 27.73
C LYS A 508 1.17 13.04 29.20
N LYS A 509 -0.02 12.77 29.73
CA LYS A 509 -0.36 13.02 31.15
C LYS A 509 0.49 12.14 32.07
N GLU A 510 0.61 10.86 31.76
CA GLU A 510 1.42 9.93 32.56
C GLU A 510 2.91 10.28 32.49
N PHE A 511 3.39 10.74 31.32
CA PHE A 511 4.73 11.25 31.15
C PHE A 511 4.97 12.50 32.00
N ALA A 512 4.05 13.47 31.98
CA ALA A 512 4.15 14.69 32.76
C ALA A 512 4.11 14.43 34.28
N THR A 513 3.36 13.39 34.71
CA THR A 513 3.29 12.97 36.11
C THR A 513 4.59 12.32 36.60
N LYS A 514 5.21 11.47 35.75
CA LYS A 514 6.44 10.72 36.10
C LYS A 514 7.72 11.53 35.90
N TRP A 515 7.75 12.43 34.91
CA TRP A 515 8.98 13.07 34.43
C TRP A 515 8.93 14.61 34.44
N GLY A 516 7.78 15.19 34.83
CA GLY A 516 7.55 16.64 34.87
C GLY A 516 7.44 17.28 33.47
N LYS A 517 7.40 18.62 33.41
CA LYS A 517 7.42 19.38 32.17
C LYS A 517 8.84 19.42 31.60
N ARG A 518 9.23 18.38 30.87
CA ARG A 518 10.53 18.34 30.18
C ARG A 518 10.39 18.74 28.73
N GLU A 519 11.30 19.56 28.25
CA GLU A 519 11.40 19.88 26.83
C GLU A 519 11.90 18.69 26.02
N LEU A 520 11.41 18.55 24.79
CA LEU A 520 11.82 17.52 23.86
C LEU A 520 13.26 17.79 23.40
N LYS A 521 14.25 17.20 24.08
CA LYS A 521 15.69 17.25 23.76
C LYS A 521 16.24 15.84 23.68
N ASP A 522 17.29 15.63 22.90
CA ASP A 522 18.00 14.35 22.87
C ASP A 522 18.49 13.99 24.29
N ASN A 523 18.39 12.71 24.64
CA ASN A 523 18.78 12.18 25.94
C ASN A 523 17.95 12.65 27.18
N TRP A 524 16.70 13.09 26.98
CA TRP A 524 15.80 13.60 28.03
C TRP A 524 15.58 12.64 29.22
N LYS A 525 15.76 11.34 29.03
CA LYS A 525 15.51 10.34 30.08
C LYS A 525 16.68 10.10 31.05
N TRP A 526 17.83 10.74 30.81
CA TRP A 526 18.95 10.66 31.74
C TRP A 526 18.77 11.67 32.87
N SER A 527 18.67 11.19 34.12
CA SER A 527 18.35 12.00 35.31
C SER A 527 19.43 13.02 35.69
N ASN A 528 20.62 12.99 35.11
CA ASN A 528 21.77 13.83 35.48
C ASN A 528 21.90 15.13 34.70
N LEU A 529 20.97 15.50 33.82
CA LEU A 529 20.92 16.84 33.25
C LEU A 529 20.37 17.79 34.29
N LYS A 530 21.28 18.40 35.08
CA LYS A 530 20.96 19.50 36.01
C LYS A 530 20.20 20.59 35.26
N SER A 531 18.98 20.82 35.67
CA SER A 531 18.23 22.03 35.37
C SER A 531 19.03 23.21 35.89
N ASN A 532 19.61 24.01 35.00
CA ASN A 532 20.09 25.36 35.35
C ASN A 532 18.87 26.26 35.56
N ASN A 533 18.30 26.19 36.73
CA ASN A 533 17.56 27.26 37.35
C ASN A 533 17.89 27.21 38.83
N SER A 534 18.93 27.96 39.15
CA SER A 534 19.28 28.34 40.52
C SER A 534 18.31 29.42 41.00
N ASN A 535 17.81 29.18 42.21
CA ASN A 535 17.37 30.10 43.21
C ASN A 535 16.03 30.83 43.03
N ILE A 536 15.03 30.34 43.71
CA ILE A 536 14.27 31.20 44.66
C ILE A 536 13.98 30.35 45.90
N ASP A 537 14.61 30.74 46.97
CA ASP A 537 14.32 30.29 48.35
C ASP A 537 12.91 30.73 48.77
N SER A 538 12.22 29.80 49.37
CA SER A 538 11.02 30.04 50.15
C SER A 538 11.33 30.84 51.39
N LYS A 539 10.60 31.93 51.63
CA LYS A 539 10.17 32.33 52.97
C LYS A 539 8.86 33.13 52.89
N ASP A 540 7.96 32.68 53.73
CA ASP A 540 6.71 33.30 54.11
C ASP A 540 6.93 34.76 54.53
N ASP A 541 6.02 35.68 54.18
CA ASP A 541 5.29 36.49 55.15
C ASP A 541 4.24 37.37 54.43
N GLU A 542 3.07 37.38 55.07
CA GLU A 542 1.96 38.27 54.80
C GLU A 542 2.36 39.72 55.03
N ASN A 543 1.99 40.67 54.19
CA ASN A 543 1.27 41.86 54.65
C ASN A 543 0.73 42.72 53.48
N MET A 544 -0.45 43.27 53.74
CA MET A 544 -1.18 44.25 52.98
C MET A 544 -0.44 45.58 52.89
N GLY A 545 -0.65 46.35 51.82
CA GLY A 545 -0.37 47.78 51.71
C GLY A 545 -0.64 48.32 50.34
N GLU A 546 -1.64 49.17 50.25
CA GLU A 546 -2.13 49.96 49.13
C GLU A 546 -1.12 50.93 48.54
N ASP A 547 -1.39 51.24 47.27
CA ASP A 547 -1.10 52.47 46.53
C ASP A 547 0.36 52.86 46.28
N VAL A 548 0.71 52.91 45.01
CA VAL A 548 1.06 54.16 44.27
C VAL A 548 1.15 53.82 42.77
N VAL A 549 0.32 54.49 41.99
CA VAL A 549 0.41 54.60 40.53
C VAL A 549 1.65 55.37 40.19
N ASP A 550 2.60 54.76 39.51
CA ASP A 550 3.68 55.48 38.84
C ASP A 550 3.71 55.05 37.37
N GLU A 551 3.33 55.98 36.52
CA GLU A 551 3.44 55.89 35.06
C GLU A 551 4.91 55.69 34.68
N LYS A 552 5.28 54.43 34.33
CA LYS A 552 6.48 54.16 33.53
C LYS A 552 6.06 53.84 32.12
N LYS A 553 6.45 54.76 31.24
CA LYS A 553 6.48 54.62 29.78
C LYS A 553 6.89 53.19 29.40
N ASP A 554 6.02 52.52 28.62
CA ASP A 554 6.34 51.32 27.86
C ASP A 554 7.49 51.64 26.90
N GLU A 555 8.71 51.33 27.27
CA GLU A 555 9.76 51.03 26.29
C GLU A 555 9.35 49.71 25.61
N GLU A 556 8.79 49.84 24.40
CA GLU A 556 8.70 48.71 23.46
C GLU A 556 10.10 48.09 23.37
N THR A 557 10.29 46.93 23.98
CA THR A 557 11.45 46.08 23.74
C THR A 557 11.34 45.57 22.30
N THR A 558 11.76 46.43 21.35
CA THR A 558 11.84 46.10 19.94
C THR A 558 12.79 44.90 19.79
N ASN A 559 12.24 43.77 19.32
CA ASN A 559 13.03 42.59 19.04
C ASN A 559 14.26 42.99 18.21
N PRO A 560 15.50 42.74 18.68
CA PRO A 560 16.72 43.17 17.99
C PRO A 560 16.76 42.72 16.52
N LEU A 561 16.10 41.60 16.17
CA LEU A 561 15.98 41.10 14.81
C LEU A 561 15.19 42.01 13.85
N TYR A 562 14.48 43.01 14.36
CA TYR A 562 13.73 43.97 13.55
C TYR A 562 14.43 45.33 13.42
N THR A 563 15.70 45.43 13.81
CA THR A 563 16.52 46.63 13.69
C THR A 563 17.60 46.46 12.62
N VAL A 564 17.81 47.49 11.80
CA VAL A 564 18.84 47.44 10.75
C VAL A 564 20.23 47.37 11.36
N ASP A 565 20.47 48.06 12.48
CA ASP A 565 21.74 48.11 13.19
C ASP A 565 22.22 46.72 13.66
N PHE A 566 21.30 45.84 13.99
CA PHE A 566 21.63 44.47 14.36
C PHE A 566 22.34 43.72 13.22
N TYR A 567 21.86 43.87 11.99
CA TYR A 567 22.44 43.24 10.82
C TYR A 567 23.72 43.93 10.35
N LEU A 568 23.79 45.24 10.42
CA LEU A 568 25.00 46.00 10.05
C LEU A 568 26.20 45.62 10.90
N LYS A 569 26.01 45.40 12.20
CA LYS A 569 27.09 44.98 13.13
C LYS A 569 27.63 43.55 12.83
N GLN A 570 26.89 42.74 12.11
CA GLN A 570 27.29 41.38 11.76
C GLN A 570 28.05 41.29 10.43
N ILE A 571 28.16 42.38 9.69
CA ILE A 571 28.87 42.39 8.40
C ILE A 571 30.39 42.29 8.67
N PRO A 572 31.08 41.28 8.07
CA PRO A 572 32.51 41.18 8.22
C PRO A 572 33.24 42.30 7.50
N THR A 573 34.15 42.99 8.22
CA THR A 573 34.99 44.07 7.70
C THR A 573 36.44 43.63 7.46
N ASP A 574 36.84 42.48 7.97
CA ASP A 574 38.20 41.97 7.81
C ASP A 574 38.45 41.46 6.39
N LYS A 575 39.41 42.06 5.68
CA LYS A 575 39.77 41.71 4.31
C LYS A 575 40.19 40.25 4.16
N LYS A 576 40.91 39.70 5.15
CA LYS A 576 41.36 38.31 5.11
C LYS A 576 40.17 37.35 5.15
N LEU A 577 39.14 37.65 5.96
CA LEU A 577 37.92 36.88 6.05
C LEU A 577 37.12 36.94 4.74
N LEU A 578 37.00 38.15 4.13
CA LEU A 578 36.32 38.35 2.86
C LEU A 578 36.99 37.56 1.71
N ASP A 579 38.34 37.59 1.67
CA ASP A 579 39.09 36.81 0.69
C ASP A 579 38.88 35.28 0.89
N SER A 580 38.81 34.80 2.13
CA SER A 580 38.49 33.41 2.43
C SER A 580 37.09 33.01 1.97
N LEU A 581 36.06 33.86 2.26
CA LEU A 581 34.69 33.62 1.84
C LEU A 581 34.57 33.59 0.30
N ALA A 582 35.32 34.47 -0.40
CA ALA A 582 35.36 34.47 -1.87
C ALA A 582 35.98 33.20 -2.42
N LYS A 583 37.06 32.67 -1.83
CA LYS A 583 37.70 31.41 -2.21
C LYS A 583 36.75 30.22 -1.96
N ASP A 584 36.13 30.14 -0.79
CA ASP A 584 35.20 29.09 -0.43
C ASP A 584 33.97 29.08 -1.37
N ARG A 585 33.45 30.27 -1.75
CA ARG A 585 32.39 30.41 -2.73
C ARG A 585 32.81 29.85 -4.12
N ASN A 586 33.97 30.27 -4.61
CA ASN A 586 34.48 29.84 -5.90
C ASN A 586 34.73 28.32 -5.92
N PHE A 587 35.30 27.78 -4.85
CA PHE A 587 35.48 26.34 -4.69
C PHE A 587 34.13 25.60 -4.67
N ALA A 588 33.12 26.15 -3.99
CA ALA A 588 31.78 25.57 -3.95
C ALA A 588 31.14 25.54 -5.35
N TYR A 589 31.23 26.62 -6.14
CA TYR A 589 30.74 26.63 -7.53
C TYR A 589 31.46 25.65 -8.44
N TYR A 590 32.77 25.48 -8.28
CA TYR A 590 33.54 24.48 -9.01
C TYR A 590 33.07 23.06 -8.68
N GLN A 591 32.95 22.75 -7.40
CA GLN A 591 32.45 21.44 -6.95
C GLN A 591 31.04 21.15 -7.43
N LEU A 592 30.15 22.15 -7.39
CA LEU A 592 28.79 22.02 -7.93
C LEU A 592 28.81 21.73 -9.44
N GLY A 593 29.64 22.42 -10.20
CA GLY A 593 29.79 22.16 -11.63
C GLY A 593 30.21 20.71 -11.92
N LEU A 594 31.19 20.21 -11.18
CA LEU A 594 31.63 18.80 -11.30
C LEU A 594 30.56 17.82 -10.88
N ILE A 595 29.89 18.04 -9.76
CA ILE A 595 28.85 17.15 -9.23
C ILE A 595 27.68 17.07 -10.21
N TYR A 596 27.20 18.21 -10.72
CA TYR A 596 26.10 18.23 -11.68
C TYR A 596 26.47 17.51 -12.98
N LYS A 597 27.68 17.72 -13.51
CA LYS A 597 28.16 17.08 -14.71
C LYS A 597 28.35 15.57 -14.54
N GLU A 598 29.12 15.15 -13.54
CA GLU A 598 29.58 13.77 -13.42
C GLU A 598 28.61 12.85 -12.71
N LYS A 599 28.01 13.32 -11.59
CA LYS A 599 27.13 12.51 -10.73
C LYS A 599 25.67 12.55 -11.16
N PHE A 600 25.18 13.73 -11.59
CA PHE A 600 23.77 13.92 -11.98
C PHE A 600 23.53 13.93 -13.49
N ARG A 601 24.55 14.22 -14.29
CA ARG A 601 24.49 14.40 -15.77
C ARG A 601 23.54 15.55 -16.18
N GLU A 602 23.44 16.57 -15.34
CA GLU A 602 22.64 17.78 -15.55
C GLU A 602 23.55 18.88 -16.14
N ASN A 603 23.79 18.81 -17.46
CA ASN A 603 24.74 19.67 -18.12
C ASN A 603 24.38 21.16 -18.08
N GLU A 604 23.10 21.50 -18.11
CA GLU A 604 22.62 22.91 -18.02
C GLU A 604 22.89 23.50 -16.65
N LEU A 605 22.61 22.76 -15.58
CA LEU A 605 22.93 23.19 -14.21
C LEU A 605 24.45 23.29 -14.00
N ALA A 606 25.20 22.33 -14.52
CA ALA A 606 26.67 22.37 -14.45
C ALA A 606 27.23 23.60 -15.14
N ALA A 607 26.79 23.90 -16.37
CA ALA A 607 27.18 25.09 -17.12
C ALA A 607 26.84 26.37 -16.35
N SER A 608 25.62 26.50 -15.83
CA SER A 608 25.19 27.65 -15.04
C SER A 608 26.08 27.92 -13.82
N ARG A 609 26.48 26.87 -13.08
CA ARG A 609 27.35 27.02 -11.90
C ARG A 609 28.80 27.37 -12.28
N LEU A 610 29.32 26.81 -13.36
CA LEU A 610 30.64 27.15 -13.88
C LEU A 610 30.69 28.57 -14.46
N GLU A 611 29.61 29.04 -15.13
CA GLU A 611 29.50 30.42 -15.57
C GLU A 611 29.49 31.41 -14.40
N GLN A 612 28.82 31.07 -13.29
CA GLN A 612 28.85 31.88 -12.07
C GLN A 612 30.25 31.92 -11.47
N LEU A 613 30.98 30.79 -11.48
CA LEU A 613 32.38 30.75 -11.09
C LEU A 613 33.24 31.72 -11.92
N LEU A 614 33.11 31.66 -13.26
CA LEU A 614 33.89 32.51 -14.17
C LEU A 614 33.60 34.02 -13.95
N LYS A 615 32.36 34.38 -13.67
CA LYS A 615 31.99 35.78 -13.35
C LYS A 615 32.65 36.31 -12.08
N ASN A 616 33.04 35.41 -11.19
CA ASN A 616 33.65 35.77 -9.89
C ASN A 616 35.19 35.86 -9.94
N ASN A 617 35.79 35.86 -11.14
CA ASN A 617 37.26 35.91 -11.35
C ASN A 617 38.00 34.89 -10.46
N PRO A 618 37.86 33.58 -10.72
CA PRO A 618 38.52 32.56 -9.92
C PRO A 618 40.02 32.60 -10.07
N GLU A 619 40.75 32.04 -9.08
CA GLU A 619 42.20 31.81 -9.20
C GLU A 619 42.49 30.82 -10.35
N GLU A 620 43.64 30.97 -11.04
CA GLU A 620 44.02 30.17 -12.22
C GLU A 620 44.00 28.64 -11.99
N ARG A 621 43.96 28.18 -10.72
CA ARG A 621 43.95 26.74 -10.36
C ARG A 621 42.53 26.16 -10.24
N LEU A 622 41.47 26.95 -10.31
CA LEU A 622 40.08 26.53 -10.32
C LEU A 622 39.48 26.70 -11.72
#